data_adf00732284a5403f5f76b9616471469
#
_entry.id   adf00732284a5403f5f76b9616471469
#
_cell.length_a   1.000
_cell.length_b   1.000
_cell.length_c   1.000
_cell.angle_alpha   90.00
_cell.angle_beta   90.00
_cell.angle_gamma   90.00
#
_symmetry.space_group_name_H-M   'P 1'
#
loop_
_entity.id
_entity.type
_entity.pdbx_description
1 polymer ?
#
loop_
_entity_poly.entity_id
_entity_poly.type
_entity_poly.pdbx_seq_one_letter_code
_entity_poly.pdbx_strand_id
1 'polypeptide(L)'
;MELTARKKEILKVVTERYIDTADPVSSKFIAQAMGGGLSSATIRNELADLVELGYLEQPHTSAGRVPSPRGYRLYVNELMEKRSVSDQEAAQINQALSGRMGELDAIIAQAGQAAASIVSYPAYAVAAGKSSVTVRRYDLLPVDESSFIAVVMTDDSRVKSQLLRTDIPVPPEQLPALANLLNTHFTGIRVEELGTKLMGLTSQLSPELFLPASLTVEYAAAVIDRSTRNQVYTPGQTQLLRQPEFQDLSRANELMSLLTDQKNDLPVLDENTPMQILIGPENVNEALKDASVVVASYDIGENMRGLIGVVGPTRMDYAAVAARLSYFAESLTKMFGKNNQLPP
;
A
#
# COMPACT_ATOMS: atom_id res chain seq x y z
N MET A 1 -10.95 13.66 29.98
CA MET A 1 -11.58 14.97 30.14
C MET A 1 -11.99 15.43 28.75
N GLU A 2 -13.25 15.71 28.54
CA GLU A 2 -13.77 16.13 27.21
C GLU A 2 -13.43 17.60 26.98
N LEU A 3 -12.95 17.94 25.76
CA LEU A 3 -12.63 19.33 25.42
C LEU A 3 -13.92 20.16 25.30
N THR A 4 -13.88 21.40 25.79
CA THR A 4 -15.00 22.35 25.58
C THR A 4 -15.16 22.67 24.08
N ALA A 5 -16.36 23.05 23.65
CA ALA A 5 -16.63 23.44 22.27
C ALA A 5 -15.65 24.53 21.78
N ARG A 6 -15.32 25.49 22.65
CA ARG A 6 -14.33 26.55 22.33
C ARG A 6 -12.92 25.98 22.07
N LYS A 7 -12.44 25.05 22.90
CA LYS A 7 -11.12 24.42 22.70
C LYS A 7 -11.10 23.58 21.40
N LYS A 8 -12.21 22.89 21.10
CA LYS A 8 -12.36 22.16 19.82
C LYS A 8 -12.29 23.11 18.61
N GLU A 9 -12.98 24.25 18.68
CA GLU A 9 -12.94 25.25 17.62
C GLU A 9 -11.55 25.89 17.44
N ILE A 10 -10.87 26.23 18.53
CA ILE A 10 -9.48 26.72 18.48
C ILE A 10 -8.56 25.67 17.87
N LEU A 11 -8.66 24.42 18.27
CA LEU A 11 -7.87 23.33 17.72
C LEU A 11 -8.13 23.15 16.22
N LYS A 12 -9.41 23.23 15.78
CA LYS A 12 -9.79 23.18 14.37
C LYS A 12 -9.09 24.29 13.58
N VAL A 13 -9.20 25.54 14.02
CA VAL A 13 -8.59 26.69 13.36
C VAL A 13 -7.07 26.57 13.29
N VAL A 14 -6.42 26.12 14.37
CA VAL A 14 -4.96 25.89 14.40
C VAL A 14 -4.57 24.82 13.38
N THR A 15 -5.31 23.70 13.37
CA THR A 15 -4.98 22.54 12.51
C THR A 15 -5.16 22.90 11.04
N GLU A 16 -6.28 23.49 10.66
CA GLU A 16 -6.55 23.87 9.28
C GLU A 16 -5.52 24.91 8.77
N ARG A 17 -5.22 25.92 9.59
CA ARG A 17 -4.21 26.90 9.20
C ARG A 17 -2.82 26.30 9.03
N TYR A 18 -2.42 25.40 9.93
CA TYR A 18 -1.12 24.74 9.85
C TYR A 18 -1.02 23.78 8.66
N ILE A 19 -2.08 23.07 8.32
CA ILE A 19 -2.17 22.24 7.10
C ILE A 19 -1.86 23.11 5.87
N ASP A 20 -2.45 24.29 5.78
CA ASP A 20 -2.32 25.18 4.63
C ASP A 20 -0.93 25.82 4.51
N THR A 21 -0.33 26.22 5.63
CA THR A 21 0.84 27.11 5.61
C THR A 21 2.14 26.48 6.08
N ALA A 22 2.07 25.37 6.83
CA ALA A 22 3.20 24.80 7.58
C ALA A 22 3.84 25.77 8.60
N ASP A 23 3.22 26.93 8.88
CA ASP A 23 3.72 27.92 9.82
C ASP A 23 3.00 27.81 11.17
N PRO A 24 3.73 27.91 12.31
CA PRO A 24 3.11 27.93 13.64
C PRO A 24 2.09 29.04 13.80
N VAL A 25 0.91 28.74 14.30
CA VAL A 25 -0.26 29.61 14.33
C VAL A 25 -0.27 30.50 15.56
N SER A 26 -0.36 31.83 15.35
CA SER A 26 -0.34 32.82 16.43
C SER A 26 -1.72 33.03 17.06
N SER A 27 -1.76 33.40 18.36
CA SER A 27 -3.01 33.75 19.05
C SER A 27 -3.75 34.94 18.41
N LYS A 28 -3.02 35.85 17.76
CA LYS A 28 -3.63 37.00 17.04
C LYS A 28 -4.41 36.52 15.82
N PHE A 29 -3.83 35.60 15.03
CA PHE A 29 -4.53 35.02 13.88
C PHE A 29 -5.81 34.30 14.32
N ILE A 30 -5.71 33.48 15.39
CA ILE A 30 -6.86 32.71 15.88
C ILE A 30 -7.99 33.64 16.35
N ALA A 31 -7.64 34.71 17.10
CA ALA A 31 -8.63 35.71 17.53
C ALA A 31 -9.37 36.36 16.36
N GLN A 32 -8.65 36.64 15.26
CA GLN A 32 -9.23 37.20 14.03
C GLN A 32 -10.12 36.18 13.30
N ALA A 33 -9.65 34.94 13.15
CA ALA A 33 -10.38 33.86 12.48
C ALA A 33 -11.67 33.49 13.20
N MET A 34 -11.70 33.63 14.53
CA MET A 34 -12.90 33.41 15.36
C MET A 34 -13.82 34.65 15.46
N GLY A 35 -13.71 35.61 14.54
CA GLY A 35 -14.60 36.76 14.47
C GLY A 35 -14.36 37.85 15.51
N GLY A 36 -13.21 37.85 16.19
CA GLY A 36 -12.79 38.91 17.13
C GLY A 36 -13.53 38.94 18.49
N GLY A 37 -14.38 37.96 18.75
CA GLY A 37 -15.16 37.88 20.00
C GLY A 37 -14.32 37.53 21.26
N LEU A 38 -13.09 37.09 21.09
CA LEU A 38 -12.17 36.75 22.15
C LEU A 38 -10.87 37.57 22.07
N SER A 39 -10.38 37.98 23.24
CA SER A 39 -9.10 38.66 23.30
C SER A 39 -7.92 37.73 22.99
N SER A 40 -6.83 38.23 22.44
CA SER A 40 -5.60 37.44 22.23
C SER A 40 -5.07 36.87 23.55
N ALA A 41 -5.34 37.51 24.70
CA ALA A 41 -4.96 36.99 26.01
C ALA A 41 -5.78 35.76 26.39
N THR A 42 -7.09 35.77 26.15
CA THR A 42 -7.97 34.61 26.37
C THR A 42 -7.53 33.45 25.47
N ILE A 43 -7.27 33.71 24.18
CA ILE A 43 -6.79 32.67 23.26
C ILE A 43 -5.45 32.11 23.73
N ARG A 44 -4.52 32.90 24.27
CA ARG A 44 -3.24 32.38 24.82
C ARG A 44 -3.45 31.38 25.95
N ASN A 45 -4.40 31.64 26.84
CA ASN A 45 -4.71 30.74 27.93
C ASN A 45 -5.29 29.41 27.40
N GLU A 46 -6.26 29.48 26.46
CA GLU A 46 -6.83 28.28 25.85
C GLU A 46 -5.77 27.47 25.07
N LEU A 47 -4.82 28.15 24.40
CA LEU A 47 -3.70 27.48 23.73
C LEU A 47 -2.72 26.84 24.73
N ALA A 48 -2.48 27.45 25.89
CA ALA A 48 -1.64 26.87 26.93
C ALA A 48 -2.29 25.59 27.49
N ASP A 49 -3.60 25.64 27.75
CA ASP A 49 -4.36 24.46 28.19
C ASP A 49 -4.31 23.33 27.14
N LEU A 50 -4.45 23.66 25.86
CA LEU A 50 -4.37 22.67 24.77
C LEU A 50 -2.98 22.04 24.64
N VAL A 51 -1.93 22.79 24.95
CA VAL A 51 -0.55 22.25 25.02
C VAL A 51 -0.41 21.35 26.25
N GLU A 52 -0.89 21.74 27.41
CA GLU A 52 -0.85 20.93 28.63
C GLU A 52 -1.63 19.62 28.44
N LEU A 53 -2.76 19.67 27.74
CA LEU A 53 -3.57 18.49 27.40
C LEU A 53 -2.97 17.63 26.27
N GLY A 54 -1.85 18.07 25.65
CA GLY A 54 -1.14 17.35 24.61
C GLY A 54 -1.78 17.37 23.23
N TYR A 55 -2.69 18.30 22.95
CA TYR A 55 -3.31 18.46 21.61
C TYR A 55 -2.54 19.43 20.71
N LEU A 56 -1.78 20.34 21.30
CA LEU A 56 -0.92 21.28 20.59
C LEU A 56 0.51 21.18 21.13
N GLU A 57 1.45 21.66 20.32
CA GLU A 57 2.86 21.80 20.65
C GLU A 57 3.34 23.21 20.40
N GLN A 58 4.41 23.61 21.08
CA GLN A 58 5.10 24.85 20.85
C GLN A 58 6.52 24.55 20.38
N PRO A 59 6.84 24.66 19.08
CA PRO A 59 8.15 24.30 18.55
C PRO A 59 9.30 25.09 19.19
N HIS A 60 9.07 26.38 19.49
CA HIS A 60 10.05 27.28 20.14
C HIS A 60 9.32 28.29 21.05
N THR A 61 10.00 28.82 22.03
CA THR A 61 9.43 29.71 23.06
C THR A 61 8.70 30.93 22.51
N SER A 62 9.14 31.48 21.37
CA SER A 62 8.50 32.61 20.67
C SER A 62 7.55 32.16 19.54
N ALA A 63 7.47 30.90 19.22
CA ALA A 63 6.65 30.40 18.14
C ALA A 63 5.15 30.36 18.51
N GLY A 64 4.30 30.35 17.48
CA GLY A 64 2.89 30.00 17.61
C GLY A 64 2.68 28.57 18.11
N ARG A 65 1.54 28.00 17.79
CA ARG A 65 1.21 26.60 18.13
C ARG A 65 1.05 25.78 16.87
N VAL A 66 1.43 24.50 16.97
CA VAL A 66 1.23 23.50 15.93
C VAL A 66 0.44 22.31 16.49
N PRO A 67 -0.32 21.58 15.71
CA PRO A 67 -1.01 20.39 16.18
C PRO A 67 -0.03 19.28 16.53
N SER A 68 -0.24 18.61 17.64
CA SER A 68 0.42 17.33 17.96
C SER A 68 -0.23 16.17 17.19
N PRO A 69 0.37 14.97 17.16
CA PRO A 69 -0.30 13.78 16.63
C PRO A 69 -1.68 13.53 17.25
N ARG A 70 -1.81 13.75 18.56
CA ARG A 70 -3.10 13.67 19.28
C ARG A 70 -4.09 14.74 18.82
N GLY A 71 -3.61 15.94 18.52
CA GLY A 71 -4.42 17.04 17.98
C GLY A 71 -4.96 16.69 16.60
N TYR A 72 -4.12 16.17 15.71
CA TYR A 72 -4.55 15.69 14.40
C TYR A 72 -5.53 14.52 14.51
N ARG A 73 -5.34 13.58 15.43
CA ARG A 73 -6.28 12.47 15.64
C ARG A 73 -7.66 12.97 16.03
N LEU A 74 -7.74 13.91 16.96
CA LEU A 74 -9.01 14.52 17.33
C LEU A 74 -9.65 15.30 16.16
N TYR A 75 -8.83 16.03 15.40
CA TYR A 75 -9.28 16.75 14.21
C TYR A 75 -9.91 15.80 13.19
N VAL A 76 -9.23 14.73 12.83
CA VAL A 76 -9.70 13.72 11.86
C VAL A 76 -10.98 13.03 12.34
N ASN A 77 -11.07 12.71 13.63
CA ASN A 77 -12.21 11.96 14.17
C ASN A 77 -13.46 12.81 14.37
N GLU A 78 -13.32 14.10 14.77
CA GLU A 78 -14.45 14.87 15.27
C GLU A 78 -14.62 16.25 14.61
N LEU A 79 -13.53 16.88 14.15
CA LEU A 79 -13.55 18.30 13.76
C LEU A 79 -13.48 18.52 12.25
N MET A 80 -12.89 17.58 11.54
CA MET A 80 -12.71 17.63 10.09
C MET A 80 -14.06 17.51 9.38
N GLU A 81 -14.32 18.44 8.48
CA GLU A 81 -15.50 18.36 7.61
C GLU A 81 -15.25 17.32 6.51
N LYS A 82 -16.24 16.43 6.32
CA LYS A 82 -16.18 15.46 5.22
C LYS A 82 -16.26 16.22 3.89
N ARG A 83 -15.31 15.98 3.03
CA ARG A 83 -15.25 16.53 1.68
C ARG A 83 -15.70 15.47 0.67
N SER A 84 -16.37 15.89 -0.39
CA SER A 84 -16.63 15.09 -1.58
C SER A 84 -15.67 15.52 -2.69
N VAL A 85 -15.39 14.60 -3.59
CA VAL A 85 -14.61 14.89 -4.82
C VAL A 85 -15.47 15.75 -5.74
N SER A 86 -14.89 16.81 -6.30
CA SER A 86 -15.55 17.64 -7.30
C SER A 86 -15.72 16.89 -8.62
N ASP A 87 -16.67 17.32 -9.47
CA ASP A 87 -16.89 16.73 -10.80
C ASP A 87 -15.62 16.74 -11.66
N GLN A 88 -14.80 17.78 -11.54
CA GLN A 88 -13.53 17.89 -12.26
C GLN A 88 -12.50 16.87 -11.74
N GLU A 89 -12.36 16.71 -10.43
CA GLU A 89 -11.49 15.70 -9.82
C GLU A 89 -11.97 14.28 -10.16
N ALA A 90 -13.28 14.05 -10.11
CA ALA A 90 -13.88 12.78 -10.50
C ALA A 90 -13.59 12.44 -11.97
N ALA A 91 -13.73 13.41 -12.87
CA ALA A 91 -13.40 13.23 -14.29
C ALA A 91 -11.91 12.91 -14.49
N GLN A 92 -11.00 13.59 -13.80
CA GLN A 92 -9.57 13.30 -13.86
C GLN A 92 -9.23 11.89 -13.36
N ILE A 93 -9.82 11.45 -12.25
CA ILE A 93 -9.62 10.10 -11.71
C ILE A 93 -10.15 9.06 -12.71
N ASN A 94 -11.37 9.23 -13.22
CA ASN A 94 -11.96 8.31 -14.18
C ASN A 94 -11.17 8.25 -15.48
N GLN A 95 -10.68 9.38 -15.99
CA GLN A 95 -9.81 9.43 -17.16
C GLN A 95 -8.49 8.69 -16.92
N ALA A 96 -7.88 8.87 -15.75
CA ALA A 96 -6.65 8.18 -15.39
C ALA A 96 -6.84 6.66 -15.24
N LEU A 97 -8.02 6.20 -14.82
CA LEU A 97 -8.35 4.78 -14.72
C LEU A 97 -8.87 4.17 -16.02
N SER A 98 -9.31 4.96 -17.02
CA SER A 98 -9.88 4.47 -18.28
C SER A 98 -8.86 3.96 -19.31
N GLY A 99 -7.58 3.78 -18.92
CA GLY A 99 -6.57 3.12 -19.73
C GLY A 99 -6.95 1.68 -20.07
N ARG A 100 -6.37 1.14 -21.14
CA ARG A 100 -6.67 -0.21 -21.67
C ARG A 100 -6.72 -1.23 -20.54
N MET A 101 -7.77 -2.07 -20.54
CA MET A 101 -7.81 -3.31 -19.74
C MET A 101 -6.57 -4.14 -20.06
N GLY A 102 -5.59 -4.05 -19.20
CA GLY A 102 -4.39 -4.86 -19.19
C GLY A 102 -4.50 -5.95 -18.13
N GLU A 103 -3.40 -6.62 -17.90
CA GLU A 103 -3.26 -7.49 -16.73
C GLU A 103 -3.56 -6.70 -15.45
N LEU A 104 -4.13 -7.35 -14.44
CA LEU A 104 -4.51 -6.77 -13.15
C LEU A 104 -3.41 -5.86 -12.57
N ASP A 105 -2.17 -6.33 -12.63
CA ASP A 105 -0.99 -5.63 -12.14
C ASP A 105 -0.78 -4.26 -12.82
N ALA A 106 -1.06 -4.16 -14.12
CA ALA A 106 -0.95 -2.91 -14.88
C ALA A 106 -2.02 -1.89 -14.46
N ILE A 107 -3.24 -2.35 -14.18
CA ILE A 107 -4.34 -1.47 -13.70
C ILE A 107 -4.00 -0.92 -12.32
N ILE A 108 -3.48 -1.76 -11.43
CA ILE A 108 -3.12 -1.37 -10.06
C ILE A 108 -1.94 -0.39 -10.07
N ALA A 109 -0.91 -0.66 -10.87
CA ALA A 109 0.22 0.26 -11.04
C ALA A 109 -0.23 1.62 -11.59
N GLN A 110 -1.14 1.64 -12.56
CA GLN A 110 -1.71 2.86 -13.13
C GLN A 110 -2.56 3.62 -12.10
N ALA A 111 -3.37 2.92 -11.30
CA ALA A 111 -4.15 3.53 -10.23
C ALA A 111 -3.26 4.20 -9.18
N GLY A 112 -2.18 3.54 -8.76
CA GLY A 112 -1.18 4.11 -7.87
C GLY A 112 -0.54 5.36 -8.45
N GLN A 113 -0.13 5.33 -9.73
CA GLN A 113 0.45 6.49 -10.43
C GLN A 113 -0.51 7.67 -10.50
N ALA A 114 -1.78 7.41 -10.80
CA ALA A 114 -2.83 8.43 -10.83
C ALA A 114 -3.09 9.02 -9.44
N ALA A 115 -3.15 8.18 -8.41
CA ALA A 115 -3.31 8.63 -7.03
C ALA A 115 -2.15 9.54 -6.61
N ALA A 116 -0.90 9.14 -6.83
CA ALA A 116 0.28 9.96 -6.51
C ALA A 116 0.25 11.32 -7.20
N SER A 117 -0.17 11.37 -8.47
CA SER A 117 -0.25 12.59 -9.24
C SER A 117 -1.34 13.54 -8.75
N ILE A 118 -2.54 13.01 -8.47
CA ILE A 118 -3.73 13.81 -8.10
C ILE A 118 -3.63 14.28 -6.65
N VAL A 119 -3.09 13.46 -5.75
CA VAL A 119 -2.95 13.78 -4.33
C VAL A 119 -1.67 14.56 -4.05
N SER A 120 -0.68 14.51 -4.96
CA SER A 120 0.65 15.15 -4.82
C SER A 120 1.48 14.62 -3.65
N TYR A 121 1.26 13.38 -3.26
CA TYR A 121 2.05 12.62 -2.30
C TYR A 121 2.49 11.29 -2.91
N PRO A 122 3.57 10.65 -2.40
CA PRO A 122 3.85 9.26 -2.72
C PRO A 122 2.62 8.38 -2.46
N ALA A 123 2.28 7.55 -3.43
CA ALA A 123 1.19 6.60 -3.29
C ALA A 123 1.74 5.18 -3.26
N TYR A 124 0.96 4.27 -2.74
CA TYR A 124 1.17 2.85 -2.91
C TYR A 124 -0.15 2.18 -3.29
N ALA A 125 -0.05 1.20 -4.16
CA ALA A 125 -1.17 0.38 -4.54
C ALA A 125 -0.77 -1.09 -4.40
N VAL A 126 -1.62 -1.87 -3.78
CA VAL A 126 -1.36 -3.28 -3.46
C VAL A 126 -2.48 -4.11 -4.04
N ALA A 127 -2.14 -5.14 -4.82
CA ALA A 127 -3.04 -6.25 -5.03
C ALA A 127 -2.88 -7.22 -3.86
N ALA A 128 -3.93 -7.49 -3.13
CA ALA A 128 -3.90 -8.58 -2.18
C ALA A 128 -3.68 -9.88 -3.00
N GLY A 129 -2.55 -10.54 -2.81
CA GLY A 129 -2.34 -11.88 -3.31
C GLY A 129 -3.42 -12.81 -2.78
N LYS A 130 -3.78 -13.84 -3.52
CA LYS A 130 -4.61 -14.92 -2.97
C LYS A 130 -3.92 -15.45 -1.71
N SER A 131 -4.67 -15.68 -0.65
CA SER A 131 -4.16 -16.23 0.62
C SER A 131 -3.48 -17.60 0.45
N SER A 132 -3.70 -18.27 -0.67
CA SER A 132 -2.99 -19.48 -1.07
C SER A 132 -3.02 -19.62 -2.59
N VAL A 133 -1.86 -19.49 -3.21
CA VAL A 133 -1.65 -19.83 -4.62
C VAL A 133 -1.08 -21.25 -4.69
N THR A 134 -1.55 -22.04 -5.63
CA THR A 134 -1.02 -23.39 -5.87
C THR A 134 -0.67 -23.57 -7.34
N VAL A 135 0.21 -24.51 -7.65
CA VAL A 135 0.51 -24.83 -9.04
C VAL A 135 -0.61 -25.72 -9.61
N ARG A 136 -1.12 -25.33 -10.76
CA ARG A 136 -2.10 -26.06 -11.53
C ARG A 136 -1.45 -27.00 -12.55
N ARG A 137 -0.28 -26.62 -13.09
CA ARG A 137 0.39 -27.39 -14.13
C ARG A 137 1.88 -27.12 -14.17
N TYR A 138 2.64 -28.17 -14.45
CA TYR A 138 4.06 -28.18 -14.75
C TYR A 138 4.27 -28.67 -16.18
N ASP A 139 5.09 -27.96 -16.97
CA ASP A 139 5.61 -28.42 -18.25
C ASP A 139 7.14 -28.22 -18.26
N LEU A 140 7.87 -29.21 -18.76
CA LEU A 140 9.34 -29.21 -18.85
C LEU A 140 9.76 -29.35 -20.29
N LEU A 141 10.51 -28.40 -20.81
CA LEU A 141 10.93 -28.33 -22.20
C LEU A 141 12.46 -28.48 -22.28
N PRO A 142 12.99 -29.49 -22.98
CA PRO A 142 14.43 -29.65 -23.15
C PRO A 142 15.03 -28.50 -23.94
N VAL A 143 16.22 -28.04 -23.55
CA VAL A 143 17.00 -27.03 -24.30
C VAL A 143 18.32 -27.63 -24.79
N ASP A 144 19.09 -28.22 -23.89
CA ASP A 144 20.33 -28.93 -24.17
C ASP A 144 20.53 -30.06 -23.14
N GLU A 145 21.70 -30.74 -23.19
CA GLU A 145 21.99 -31.90 -22.32
C GLU A 145 22.00 -31.57 -20.80
N SER A 146 22.20 -30.31 -20.44
CA SER A 146 22.32 -29.87 -19.04
C SER A 146 21.33 -28.76 -18.67
N SER A 147 20.38 -28.43 -19.55
CA SER A 147 19.43 -27.37 -19.27
C SER A 147 18.04 -27.66 -19.85
N PHE A 148 17.01 -27.20 -19.15
CA PHE A 148 15.62 -27.29 -19.56
C PHE A 148 14.84 -26.06 -19.08
N ILE A 149 13.75 -25.72 -19.75
CA ILE A 149 12.81 -24.69 -19.32
C ILE A 149 11.72 -25.34 -18.48
N ALA A 150 11.60 -24.93 -17.24
CA ALA A 150 10.45 -25.25 -16.42
C ALA A 150 9.38 -24.17 -16.62
N VAL A 151 8.18 -24.60 -16.98
CA VAL A 151 6.97 -23.76 -17.09
C VAL A 151 6.03 -24.16 -15.96
N VAL A 152 5.66 -23.17 -15.15
CA VAL A 152 4.75 -23.35 -14.02
C VAL A 152 3.52 -22.49 -14.26
N MET A 153 2.34 -23.11 -14.27
CA MET A 153 1.04 -22.44 -14.34
C MET A 153 0.38 -22.51 -12.96
N THR A 154 0.02 -21.38 -12.41
CA THR A 154 -0.67 -21.30 -11.13
C THR A 154 -2.20 -21.31 -11.28
N ASP A 155 -2.93 -21.53 -10.20
CA ASP A 155 -4.40 -21.57 -10.18
C ASP A 155 -5.05 -20.20 -10.44
N ASP A 156 -4.29 -19.11 -10.28
CA ASP A 156 -4.66 -17.75 -10.68
C ASP A 156 -4.37 -17.46 -12.17
N SER A 157 -4.12 -18.52 -12.96
CA SER A 157 -3.86 -18.46 -14.41
C SER A 157 -2.57 -17.73 -14.83
N ARG A 158 -1.65 -17.47 -13.91
CA ARG A 158 -0.32 -16.92 -14.25
C ARG A 158 0.57 -18.04 -14.77
N VAL A 159 1.27 -17.77 -15.87
CA VAL A 159 2.28 -18.67 -16.44
C VAL A 159 3.64 -18.04 -16.25
N LYS A 160 4.54 -18.76 -15.61
CA LYS A 160 5.95 -18.34 -15.42
C LYS A 160 6.86 -19.43 -15.96
N SER A 161 7.96 -19.03 -16.57
CA SER A 161 8.96 -19.94 -17.11
C SER A 161 10.36 -19.50 -16.72
N GLN A 162 11.24 -20.47 -16.48
CA GLN A 162 12.64 -20.23 -16.17
C GLN A 162 13.52 -21.32 -16.79
N LEU A 163 14.67 -20.90 -17.32
CA LEU A 163 15.73 -21.83 -17.71
C LEU A 163 16.43 -22.35 -16.45
N LEU A 164 16.35 -23.64 -16.24
CA LEU A 164 17.03 -24.34 -15.14
C LEU A 164 18.25 -25.08 -15.72
N ARG A 165 19.37 -25.03 -15.01
CA ARG A 165 20.60 -25.71 -15.38
C ARG A 165 20.97 -26.75 -14.34
N THR A 166 21.51 -27.86 -14.80
CA THR A 166 21.98 -28.96 -13.95
C THR A 166 23.44 -29.26 -14.27
N ASP A 167 24.20 -29.67 -13.27
CA ASP A 167 25.60 -30.11 -13.45
C ASP A 167 25.67 -31.56 -13.99
N ILE A 168 24.54 -32.25 -14.03
CA ILE A 168 24.39 -33.63 -14.50
C ILE A 168 23.52 -33.61 -15.75
N PRO A 169 23.88 -34.33 -16.83
CA PRO A 169 23.04 -34.44 -18.01
C PRO A 169 21.65 -34.97 -17.69
N VAL A 170 20.62 -34.32 -18.23
CA VAL A 170 19.22 -34.71 -18.08
C VAL A 170 18.75 -35.26 -19.44
N PRO A 171 18.46 -36.55 -19.54
CA PRO A 171 17.98 -37.12 -20.80
C PRO A 171 16.66 -36.44 -21.22
N PRO A 172 16.61 -35.82 -22.42
CA PRO A 172 15.41 -35.09 -22.87
C PRO A 172 14.14 -35.94 -22.88
N GLU A 173 14.27 -37.25 -23.12
CA GLU A 173 13.18 -38.21 -23.13
C GLU A 173 12.59 -38.47 -21.74
N GLN A 174 13.28 -38.16 -20.67
CA GLN A 174 12.81 -38.32 -19.29
C GLN A 174 12.04 -37.10 -18.75
N LEU A 175 12.19 -35.92 -19.34
CA LEU A 175 11.50 -34.69 -18.92
C LEU A 175 9.97 -34.79 -18.97
N PRO A 176 9.35 -35.42 -20.00
CA PRO A 176 7.90 -35.62 -20.01
C PRO A 176 7.42 -36.53 -18.86
N ALA A 177 8.18 -37.58 -18.52
CA ALA A 177 7.86 -38.47 -17.40
C ALA A 177 7.96 -37.71 -16.06
N LEU A 178 9.00 -36.86 -15.89
CA LEU A 178 9.16 -36.00 -14.73
C LEU A 178 8.02 -34.97 -14.65
N ALA A 179 7.63 -34.33 -15.74
CA ALA A 179 6.51 -33.39 -15.77
C ALA A 179 5.20 -34.07 -15.35
N ASN A 180 4.94 -35.30 -15.83
CA ASN A 180 3.77 -36.07 -15.43
C ASN A 180 3.78 -36.42 -13.95
N LEU A 181 4.93 -36.80 -13.39
CA LEU A 181 5.10 -37.06 -11.96
C LEU A 181 4.80 -35.81 -11.14
N LEU A 182 5.36 -34.65 -11.55
CA LEU A 182 5.11 -33.38 -10.89
C LEU A 182 3.61 -33.01 -10.96
N ASN A 183 2.98 -33.17 -12.12
CA ASN A 183 1.56 -32.92 -12.29
C ASN A 183 0.67 -33.87 -11.45
N THR A 184 1.09 -35.10 -11.24
CA THR A 184 0.34 -36.05 -10.42
C THR A 184 0.44 -35.76 -8.93
N HIS A 185 1.61 -35.31 -8.47
CA HIS A 185 1.89 -35.26 -7.04
C HIS A 185 1.99 -33.83 -6.46
N PHE A 186 2.24 -32.81 -7.28
CA PHE A 186 2.52 -31.45 -6.78
C PHE A 186 1.50 -30.39 -7.21
N THR A 187 0.50 -30.74 -8.02
CA THR A 187 -0.59 -29.80 -8.33
C THR A 187 -1.52 -29.64 -7.12
N GLY A 188 -1.97 -28.40 -6.87
CA GLY A 188 -2.84 -28.07 -5.75
C GLY A 188 -2.17 -28.14 -4.37
N ILE A 189 -0.86 -28.33 -4.30
CA ILE A 189 -0.11 -28.42 -3.05
C ILE A 189 0.31 -27.02 -2.57
N ARG A 190 0.23 -26.80 -1.27
CA ARG A 190 0.70 -25.55 -0.63
C ARG A 190 2.21 -25.49 -0.61
N VAL A 191 2.76 -24.28 -0.63
CA VAL A 191 4.22 -24.06 -0.67
C VAL A 191 4.95 -24.74 0.50
N GLU A 192 4.37 -24.74 1.69
CA GLU A 192 4.94 -25.34 2.91
C GLU A 192 5.08 -26.87 2.80
N GLU A 193 4.25 -27.50 1.99
CA GLU A 193 4.20 -28.96 1.83
C GLU A 193 5.09 -29.47 0.70
N LEU A 194 5.52 -28.59 -0.23
CA LEU A 194 6.26 -28.99 -1.43
C LEU A 194 7.56 -29.74 -1.10
N GLY A 195 8.35 -29.22 -0.17
CA GLY A 195 9.63 -29.81 0.23
C GLY A 195 9.45 -31.18 0.88
N THR A 196 8.50 -31.30 1.80
CA THR A 196 8.20 -32.57 2.49
C THR A 196 7.72 -33.63 1.49
N LYS A 197 6.90 -33.23 0.55
CA LYS A 197 6.37 -34.14 -0.48
C LYS A 197 7.45 -34.60 -1.45
N LEU A 198 8.39 -33.71 -1.82
CA LEU A 198 9.54 -34.07 -2.64
C LEU A 198 10.39 -35.14 -1.96
N MET A 199 10.68 -34.97 -0.66
CA MET A 199 11.41 -35.97 0.12
C MET A 199 10.68 -37.34 0.19
N GLY A 200 9.36 -37.34 0.23
CA GLY A 200 8.56 -38.58 0.21
C GLY A 200 8.61 -39.29 -1.12
N LEU A 201 8.98 -38.64 -2.22
CA LEU A 201 9.03 -39.25 -3.56
C LEU A 201 10.44 -39.68 -3.99
N THR A 202 11.45 -39.51 -3.14
CA THR A 202 12.84 -39.89 -3.45
C THR A 202 12.99 -41.34 -3.88
N SER A 203 12.21 -42.27 -3.34
CA SER A 203 12.21 -43.69 -3.71
C SER A 203 11.59 -43.99 -5.08
N GLN A 204 10.82 -43.05 -5.64
CA GLN A 204 10.16 -43.16 -6.95
C GLN A 204 10.91 -42.45 -8.07
N LEU A 205 11.90 -41.62 -7.71
CA LEU A 205 12.75 -40.88 -8.65
C LEU A 205 14.06 -41.61 -8.87
N SER A 206 14.48 -41.73 -10.13
CA SER A 206 15.87 -42.12 -10.38
C SER A 206 16.84 -41.03 -9.86
N PRO A 207 18.07 -41.41 -9.47
CA PRO A 207 19.04 -40.45 -8.98
C PRO A 207 19.29 -39.27 -9.96
N GLU A 208 19.20 -39.51 -11.25
CA GLU A 208 19.38 -38.53 -12.32
C GLU A 208 18.24 -37.51 -12.39
N LEU A 209 17.01 -37.91 -12.01
CA LEU A 209 15.83 -37.05 -12.03
C LEU A 209 15.61 -36.28 -10.72
N PHE A 210 16.30 -36.66 -9.65
CA PHE A 210 16.10 -36.00 -8.36
C PHE A 210 16.50 -34.51 -8.40
N LEU A 211 17.66 -34.20 -9.01
CA LEU A 211 18.12 -32.82 -9.13
C LEU A 211 17.20 -31.95 -10.00
N PRO A 212 16.79 -32.38 -11.22
CA PRO A 212 15.80 -31.66 -12.03
C PRO A 212 14.46 -31.49 -11.32
N ALA A 213 13.98 -32.49 -10.60
CA ALA A 213 12.76 -32.41 -9.80
C ALA A 213 12.89 -31.36 -8.69
N SER A 214 14.01 -31.41 -7.95
CA SER A 214 14.29 -30.48 -6.85
C SER A 214 14.33 -29.02 -7.35
N LEU A 215 15.06 -28.74 -8.42
CA LEU A 215 15.13 -27.41 -9.03
C LEU A 215 13.76 -26.91 -9.53
N THR A 216 12.95 -27.82 -10.09
CA THR A 216 11.61 -27.45 -10.56
C THR A 216 10.67 -27.15 -9.39
N VAL A 217 10.71 -27.93 -8.32
CA VAL A 217 9.91 -27.70 -7.11
C VAL A 217 10.34 -26.43 -6.38
N GLU A 218 11.65 -26.18 -6.30
CA GLU A 218 12.18 -24.93 -5.75
C GLU A 218 11.73 -23.71 -6.57
N TYR A 219 11.80 -23.81 -7.89
CA TYR A 219 11.28 -22.76 -8.78
C TYR A 219 9.78 -22.55 -8.59
N ALA A 220 9.00 -23.63 -8.50
CA ALA A 220 7.56 -23.56 -8.23
C ALA A 220 7.26 -22.89 -6.88
N ALA A 221 8.02 -23.24 -5.84
CA ALA A 221 7.91 -22.56 -4.53
C ALA A 221 8.19 -21.06 -4.63
N ALA A 222 9.22 -20.68 -5.37
CA ALA A 222 9.54 -19.26 -5.60
C ALA A 222 8.45 -18.54 -6.41
N VAL A 223 7.81 -19.20 -7.39
CA VAL A 223 6.67 -18.66 -8.15
C VAL A 223 5.47 -18.47 -7.24
N ILE A 224 5.13 -19.45 -6.42
CA ILE A 224 4.04 -19.38 -5.45
C ILE A 224 4.30 -18.24 -4.46
N ASP A 225 5.48 -18.20 -3.85
CA ASP A 225 5.86 -17.17 -2.87
C ASP A 225 5.76 -15.76 -3.46
N ARG A 226 6.23 -15.55 -4.69
CA ARG A 226 6.08 -14.27 -5.41
C ARG A 226 4.62 -13.94 -5.75
N SER A 227 3.79 -14.96 -5.99
CA SER A 227 2.36 -14.78 -6.33
C SER A 227 1.49 -14.56 -5.10
N THR A 228 1.91 -15.09 -3.94
CA THR A 228 1.25 -14.85 -2.65
C THR A 228 1.69 -13.55 -2.00
N ARG A 229 2.89 -13.05 -2.33
CA ARG A 229 3.31 -11.71 -1.88
C ARG A 229 2.47 -10.66 -2.56
N ASN A 230 1.98 -9.73 -1.76
CA ASN A 230 1.33 -8.54 -2.26
C ASN A 230 2.29 -7.79 -3.21
N GLN A 231 1.90 -7.62 -4.47
CA GLN A 231 2.67 -6.75 -5.35
C GLN A 231 2.38 -5.31 -4.94
N VAL A 232 3.41 -4.60 -4.51
CA VAL A 232 3.30 -3.21 -4.09
C VAL A 232 3.92 -2.31 -5.14
N TYR A 233 3.13 -1.39 -5.64
CA TYR A 233 3.54 -0.34 -6.55
C TYR A 233 3.62 0.97 -5.77
N THR A 234 4.77 1.61 -5.75
CA THR A 234 5.02 2.85 -4.98
C THR A 234 5.44 4.00 -5.89
N PRO A 235 4.52 4.54 -6.69
CA PRO A 235 4.80 5.70 -7.53
C PRO A 235 4.86 7.00 -6.75
N GLY A 236 5.48 8.02 -7.35
CA GLY A 236 5.45 9.38 -6.83
C GLY A 236 6.44 9.67 -5.70
N GLN A 237 7.46 8.82 -5.50
CA GLN A 237 8.47 8.99 -4.44
C GLN A 237 9.11 10.39 -4.46
N THR A 238 9.33 10.98 -5.63
CA THR A 238 9.87 12.34 -5.77
C THR A 238 8.95 13.44 -5.23
N GLN A 239 7.65 13.16 -5.06
CA GLN A 239 6.72 14.10 -4.43
C GLN A 239 7.04 14.34 -2.95
N LEU A 240 7.68 13.35 -2.31
CA LEU A 240 8.14 13.47 -0.93
C LEU A 240 9.11 14.65 -0.76
N LEU A 241 10.08 14.78 -1.66
CA LEU A 241 11.12 15.82 -1.60
C LEU A 241 10.57 17.24 -1.79
N ARG A 242 9.32 17.38 -2.22
CA ARG A 242 8.63 18.68 -2.32
C ARG A 242 8.05 19.16 -0.99
N GLN A 243 7.97 18.27 -0.01
CA GLN A 243 7.41 18.59 1.29
C GLN A 243 8.52 19.16 2.21
N PRO A 244 8.29 20.27 2.89
CA PRO A 244 9.30 20.89 3.77
C PRO A 244 9.82 19.94 4.86
N GLU A 245 8.98 19.06 5.37
CA GLU A 245 9.30 18.09 6.43
C GLU A 245 10.35 17.08 6.01
N PHE A 246 10.46 16.80 4.71
CA PHE A 246 11.38 15.82 4.13
C PHE A 246 12.55 16.47 3.39
N GLN A 247 12.88 17.71 3.69
CA GLN A 247 14.12 18.36 3.23
C GLN A 247 15.37 17.80 3.94
N ASP A 248 15.20 17.20 5.13
CA ASP A 248 16.24 16.41 5.76
C ASP A 248 16.44 15.10 4.96
N LEU A 249 17.62 15.02 4.30
CA LEU A 249 17.96 13.88 3.42
C LEU A 249 18.00 12.55 4.16
N SER A 250 18.32 12.54 5.47
CA SER A 250 18.34 11.30 6.25
C SER A 250 16.93 10.73 6.41
N ARG A 251 15.98 11.56 6.82
CA ARG A 251 14.57 11.17 6.95
C ARG A 251 13.93 10.81 5.61
N ALA A 252 14.22 11.61 4.58
CA ALA A 252 13.74 11.34 3.23
C ALA A 252 14.25 9.97 2.72
N ASN A 253 15.53 9.66 2.91
CA ASN A 253 16.12 8.39 2.51
C ASN A 253 15.52 7.21 3.27
N GLU A 254 15.29 7.33 4.57
CA GLU A 254 14.68 6.28 5.38
C GLU A 254 13.27 5.94 4.88
N LEU A 255 12.45 6.95 4.63
CA LEU A 255 11.11 6.78 4.09
C LEU A 255 11.12 6.29 2.64
N MET A 256 12.03 6.78 1.80
CA MET A 256 12.19 6.29 0.43
C MET A 256 12.65 4.84 0.39
N SER A 257 13.54 4.43 1.30
CA SER A 257 13.96 3.02 1.42
C SER A 257 12.78 2.14 1.77
N LEU A 258 11.95 2.54 2.73
CA LEU A 258 10.71 1.83 3.07
C LEU A 258 9.77 1.70 1.86
N LEU A 259 9.57 2.78 1.10
CA LEU A 259 8.71 2.77 -0.08
C LEU A 259 9.28 1.96 -1.25
N THR A 260 10.59 1.72 -1.28
CA THR A 260 11.27 0.99 -2.35
C THR A 260 11.47 -0.50 -2.01
N ASP A 261 11.50 -0.84 -0.73
CA ASP A 261 11.71 -2.22 -0.28
C ASP A 261 10.51 -3.09 -0.66
N GLN A 262 10.78 -4.17 -1.40
CA GLN A 262 9.77 -5.15 -1.79
C GLN A 262 9.21 -5.99 -0.63
N LYS A 263 9.84 -5.95 0.54
CA LYS A 263 9.33 -6.59 1.77
C LYS A 263 8.23 -5.79 2.46
N ASN A 264 8.03 -4.59 2.03
CA ASN A 264 7.02 -3.58 2.40
C ASN A 264 6.23 -3.85 3.68
N ASP A 265 6.73 -3.28 4.77
CA ASP A 265 5.98 -3.13 6.02
C ASP A 265 5.05 -1.90 5.97
N LEU A 266 4.41 -1.67 4.82
CA LEU A 266 3.41 -0.62 4.68
C LEU A 266 2.13 -1.05 5.40
N PRO A 267 1.39 -0.10 5.99
CA PRO A 267 0.16 -0.41 6.71
C PRO A 267 -0.83 -1.18 5.83
N VAL A 268 -1.31 -2.30 6.36
CA VAL A 268 -2.35 -3.13 5.77
C VAL A 268 -3.61 -2.93 6.60
N LEU A 269 -4.76 -2.80 5.93
CA LEU A 269 -6.04 -2.64 6.59
C LEU A 269 -6.53 -3.96 7.18
N ASP A 270 -7.22 -3.87 8.32
CA ASP A 270 -8.04 -4.97 8.82
C ASP A 270 -9.15 -5.31 7.81
N GLU A 271 -9.53 -6.59 7.74
CA GLU A 271 -10.44 -7.14 6.70
C GLU A 271 -11.78 -6.39 6.56
N ASN A 272 -12.25 -5.72 7.61
CA ASN A 272 -13.54 -5.04 7.63
C ASN A 272 -13.46 -3.51 7.58
N THR A 273 -12.26 -2.94 7.46
CA THR A 273 -12.07 -1.48 7.46
C THR A 273 -11.97 -0.97 6.03
N PRO A 274 -12.91 -0.13 5.55
CA PRO A 274 -12.86 0.41 4.18
C PRO A 274 -11.76 1.44 4.00
N MET A 275 -11.41 2.18 5.06
CA MET A 275 -10.37 3.20 5.06
C MET A 275 -9.77 3.36 6.46
N GLN A 276 -8.46 3.60 6.51
CA GLN A 276 -7.74 3.92 7.74
C GLN A 276 -6.83 5.12 7.53
N ILE A 277 -6.71 5.93 8.57
CA ILE A 277 -5.78 7.06 8.64
C ILE A 277 -4.87 6.80 9.84
N LEU A 278 -3.57 6.69 9.62
CA LEU A 278 -2.55 6.52 10.65
C LEU A 278 -1.69 7.78 10.71
N ILE A 279 -1.56 8.38 11.89
CA ILE A 279 -0.93 9.68 12.09
C ILE A 279 0.32 9.54 12.96
N GLY A 280 1.48 9.82 12.38
CA GLY A 280 2.74 9.84 13.12
C GLY A 280 3.01 8.53 13.88
N PRO A 281 3.14 8.59 15.21
CA PRO A 281 3.46 7.42 16.05
C PRO A 281 2.40 6.31 16.06
N GLU A 282 1.25 6.49 15.43
CA GLU A 282 0.26 5.41 15.25
C GLU A 282 0.72 4.38 14.21
N ASN A 283 1.69 4.73 13.38
CA ASN A 283 2.33 3.80 12.46
C ASN A 283 3.25 2.85 13.25
N VAL A 284 3.14 1.55 12.97
CA VAL A 284 3.99 0.54 13.61
C VAL A 284 5.45 0.67 13.14
N ASN A 285 5.65 1.05 11.88
CA ASN A 285 6.98 1.20 11.31
C ASN A 285 7.60 2.54 11.74
N GLU A 286 8.78 2.50 12.35
CA GLU A 286 9.49 3.67 12.90
C GLU A 286 9.83 4.70 11.82
N ALA A 287 10.07 4.28 10.56
CA ALA A 287 10.31 5.18 9.44
C ALA A 287 9.09 6.07 9.11
N LEU A 288 7.90 5.70 9.57
CA LEU A 288 6.64 6.43 9.37
C LEU A 288 6.23 7.29 10.57
N LYS A 289 7.01 7.33 11.65
CA LYS A 289 6.65 8.08 12.88
C LYS A 289 6.42 9.58 12.67
N ASP A 290 7.09 10.18 11.70
CA ASP A 290 6.97 11.60 11.34
C ASP A 290 6.07 11.79 10.08
N ALA A 291 5.43 10.73 9.61
CA ALA A 291 4.56 10.72 8.44
C ALA A 291 3.15 10.27 8.80
N SER A 292 2.20 10.52 7.93
CA SER A 292 0.86 9.96 8.01
C SER A 292 0.57 9.10 6.79
N VAL A 293 -0.21 8.05 7.02
CA VAL A 293 -0.65 7.14 5.97
C VAL A 293 -2.17 7.16 5.92
N VAL A 294 -2.71 7.36 4.72
CA VAL A 294 -4.15 7.18 4.43
C VAL A 294 -4.28 6.04 3.45
N VAL A 295 -5.02 5.02 3.81
CA VAL A 295 -5.19 3.82 2.99
C VAL A 295 -6.67 3.46 2.87
N ALA A 296 -7.10 3.09 1.67
CA ALA A 296 -8.43 2.62 1.36
C ALA A 296 -8.38 1.24 0.70
N SER A 297 -9.37 0.40 0.98
CA SER A 297 -9.51 -0.91 0.33
C SER A 297 -10.50 -0.86 -0.82
N TYR A 298 -10.24 -1.68 -1.85
CA TYR A 298 -11.15 -1.89 -2.98
C TYR A 298 -11.31 -3.39 -3.26
N ASP A 299 -12.46 -3.77 -3.81
CA ASP A 299 -12.78 -5.15 -4.14
C ASP A 299 -12.28 -5.47 -5.57
N ILE A 300 -11.57 -6.59 -5.72
CA ILE A 300 -11.06 -7.08 -7.00
C ILE A 300 -11.94 -8.23 -7.53
N GLY A 301 -12.88 -8.73 -6.74
CA GLY A 301 -13.68 -9.93 -7.03
C GLY A 301 -13.06 -11.20 -6.43
N GLU A 302 -13.80 -12.30 -6.45
CA GLU A 302 -13.36 -13.63 -5.93
C GLU A 302 -12.83 -13.58 -4.47
N ASN A 303 -13.40 -12.76 -3.60
CA ASN A 303 -12.93 -12.50 -2.24
C ASN A 303 -11.51 -11.88 -2.14
N MET A 304 -11.00 -11.31 -3.23
CA MET A 304 -9.73 -10.59 -3.22
C MET A 304 -9.96 -9.10 -3.01
N ARG A 305 -9.10 -8.49 -2.19
CA ARG A 305 -9.10 -7.06 -1.93
C ARG A 305 -7.76 -6.45 -2.35
N GLY A 306 -7.81 -5.26 -2.90
CA GLY A 306 -6.65 -4.43 -3.10
C GLY A 306 -6.63 -3.27 -2.11
N LEU A 307 -5.48 -2.65 -1.97
CA LEU A 307 -5.28 -1.46 -1.17
C LEU A 307 -4.70 -0.35 -2.05
N ILE A 308 -5.17 0.87 -1.82
CA ILE A 308 -4.58 2.08 -2.39
C ILE A 308 -4.36 3.06 -1.25
N GLY A 309 -3.14 3.56 -1.12
CA GLY A 309 -2.78 4.46 -0.04
C GLY A 309 -1.81 5.53 -0.46
N VAL A 310 -1.66 6.52 0.39
CA VAL A 310 -0.68 7.59 0.25
C VAL A 310 0.07 7.78 1.54
N VAL A 311 1.32 8.20 1.42
CA VAL A 311 2.21 8.55 2.53
C VAL A 311 2.57 10.02 2.39
N GLY A 312 2.41 10.79 3.44
CA GLY A 312 2.73 12.22 3.43
C GLY A 312 3.06 12.76 4.82
N PRO A 313 3.32 14.06 4.95
CA PRO A 313 3.58 14.67 6.25
C PRO A 313 2.35 14.62 7.16
N THR A 314 2.56 14.69 8.46
CA THR A 314 1.45 14.69 9.44
C THR A 314 0.48 15.86 9.24
N ARG A 315 0.88 16.93 8.55
CA ARG A 315 0.02 18.09 8.21
C ARG A 315 -0.72 17.95 6.88
N MET A 316 -0.90 16.74 6.35
CA MET A 316 -1.64 16.60 5.07
C MET A 316 -3.12 17.07 5.20
N ASP A 317 -3.72 17.48 4.07
CA ASP A 317 -5.17 17.72 3.98
C ASP A 317 -5.91 16.37 3.98
N TYR A 318 -6.17 15.86 5.19
CA TYR A 318 -6.83 14.58 5.38
C TYR A 318 -8.20 14.50 4.72
N ALA A 319 -8.96 15.62 4.71
CA ALA A 319 -10.29 15.66 4.11
C ALA A 319 -10.24 15.44 2.60
N ALA A 320 -9.34 16.16 1.90
CA ALA A 320 -9.15 16.01 0.47
C ALA A 320 -8.53 14.65 0.10
N VAL A 321 -7.53 14.20 0.87
CA VAL A 321 -6.88 12.90 0.63
C VAL A 321 -7.87 11.75 0.81
N ALA A 322 -8.62 11.73 1.91
CA ALA A 322 -9.60 10.70 2.20
C ALA A 322 -10.70 10.66 1.13
N ALA A 323 -11.24 11.83 0.72
CA ALA A 323 -12.25 11.91 -0.32
C ALA A 323 -11.75 11.31 -1.65
N ARG A 324 -10.55 11.68 -2.09
CA ARG A 324 -9.96 11.21 -3.33
C ARG A 324 -9.68 9.70 -3.29
N LEU A 325 -9.09 9.20 -2.20
CA LEU A 325 -8.80 7.76 -2.06
C LEU A 325 -10.08 6.93 -1.97
N SER A 326 -11.14 7.42 -1.29
CA SER A 326 -12.45 6.76 -1.31
C SER A 326 -12.97 6.64 -2.74
N TYR A 327 -12.91 7.72 -3.51
CA TYR A 327 -13.36 7.72 -4.89
C TYR A 327 -12.55 6.79 -5.79
N PHE A 328 -11.21 6.75 -5.62
CA PHE A 328 -10.36 5.77 -6.29
C PHE A 328 -10.77 4.33 -5.96
N ALA A 329 -10.93 4.03 -4.68
CA ALA A 329 -11.30 2.69 -4.21
C ALA A 329 -12.67 2.25 -4.76
N GLU A 330 -13.68 3.14 -4.73
CA GLU A 330 -14.99 2.89 -5.32
C GLU A 330 -14.93 2.68 -6.84
N SER A 331 -14.13 3.49 -7.55
CA SER A 331 -13.97 3.38 -9.00
C SER A 331 -13.28 2.07 -9.38
N LEU A 332 -12.23 1.68 -8.65
CA LEU A 332 -11.56 0.39 -8.83
C LEU A 332 -12.49 -0.78 -8.53
N THR A 333 -13.24 -0.73 -7.42
CA THR A 333 -14.26 -1.76 -7.10
C THR A 333 -15.29 -1.91 -8.22
N LYS A 334 -15.76 -0.79 -8.79
CA LYS A 334 -16.70 -0.82 -9.93
C LYS A 334 -16.08 -1.42 -11.19
N MET A 335 -14.80 -1.16 -11.44
CA MET A 335 -14.07 -1.71 -12.58
C MET A 335 -13.89 -3.22 -12.45
N PHE A 336 -13.50 -3.72 -11.28
CA PHE A 336 -13.25 -5.13 -11.05
C PHE A 336 -14.52 -5.93 -10.72
N GLY A 337 -15.47 -5.35 -9.99
CA GLY A 337 -16.72 -6.00 -9.58
C GLY A 337 -17.76 -6.17 -10.69
N LYS A 338 -17.61 -5.43 -11.79
CA LYS A 338 -18.37 -5.66 -13.03
C LYS A 338 -17.57 -6.57 -13.94
N ASN A 339 -17.74 -7.87 -13.76
CA ASN A 339 -17.45 -8.81 -14.80
C ASN A 339 -18.08 -8.34 -16.13
N ASN A 340 -17.26 -7.87 -17.06
CA ASN A 340 -17.51 -7.83 -18.52
C ASN A 340 -18.74 -7.07 -19.06
N GLN A 341 -19.17 -5.98 -18.45
CA GLN A 341 -20.03 -5.06 -19.20
C GLN A 341 -19.57 -3.61 -18.93
N LEU A 342 -18.65 -3.16 -19.76
CA LEU A 342 -18.54 -1.73 -20.06
C LEU A 342 -19.84 -1.34 -20.76
N PRO A 343 -20.55 -0.28 -20.31
CA PRO A 343 -21.58 0.32 -21.14
C PRO A 343 -20.91 0.87 -22.41
N PRO A 344 -21.68 0.88 -23.53
CA PRO A 344 -21.19 1.30 -24.84
C PRO A 344 -20.71 2.75 -24.87
#